data_fd79f8d4cbabd1e2c856e5196e12d387
#
_entry.id   fd79f8d4cbabd1e2c856e5196e12d387
#
_cell.length_a   1.000
_cell.length_b   1.000
_cell.length_c   1.000
_cell.angle_alpha   90.00
_cell.angle_beta   90.00
_cell.angle_gamma   90.00
#
_symmetry.space_group_name_H-M   'P 1'
#
loop_
_entity.id
_entity.type
_entity.pdbx_description
1 polymer ?
#
loop_
_entity_poly.entity_id
_entity_poly.type
_entity_poly.pdbx_seq_one_letter_code
_entity_poly.pdbx_strand_id
1 'polypeptide(L)'
;MSNHVRPQSAAPRVRADGRTLQRRLIFTLLAIEFLDELVDGSRQAAWPLIRRDLGLSYTEIGLLLSVPNFVGNFIESPLALLGDTRHRRTIILNGGVCFALALLIVAFSSGFASLLLALVLFYPAGGAFVSLSQAALMDSAPARREQNMARWAFAGSLGVVCGSLALNAMVAAGASWRVWFGVMCALSALLVLVARSLVFDARGRTKDTIPEASNSKQSALVAIRQGAANALSALRRGEVWRWLVLLEFSDLMLDGFHGFLALYFVDVAGTSDAEAAAAIAVWTGVGLGGDLLLIPLLERMSGLRYLRLSALLMLFLFLAFLLAPNLYVKLALLALMGMANSGWYSILKAQLYASMPEGSGAALALNNVSNLLGGLIPLALGMAAERFGLARTMWVLLAGPLLFLVAIPRREKSSQTC
;
A
#
# COMPACT_ATOMS: atom_id res chain seq x y z
N MET A 1 70.87 -8.05 -4.67
CA MET A 1 69.96 -7.91 -5.78
C MET A 1 68.54 -8.12 -5.22
N SER A 2 67.84 -7.02 -4.92
CA SER A 2 66.54 -7.02 -4.28
C SER A 2 65.50 -6.70 -5.34
N ASN A 3 64.64 -7.69 -5.69
CA ASN A 3 63.56 -7.54 -6.63
C ASN A 3 62.34 -6.96 -5.90
N HIS A 4 62.11 -5.64 -6.03
CA HIS A 4 60.85 -4.99 -5.69
C HIS A 4 59.79 -5.32 -6.75
N VAL A 5 58.88 -6.25 -6.45
CA VAL A 5 57.63 -6.43 -7.19
C VAL A 5 56.66 -5.32 -6.76
N ARG A 6 56.41 -4.37 -7.66
CA ARG A 6 55.32 -3.37 -7.49
C ARG A 6 53.95 -4.05 -7.58
N PRO A 7 53.03 -3.81 -6.65
CA PRO A 7 51.66 -4.29 -6.81
C PRO A 7 51.02 -3.49 -7.95
N GLN A 8 50.58 -4.18 -9.00
CA GLN A 8 49.76 -3.61 -10.07
C GLN A 8 48.45 -3.13 -9.48
N SER A 9 48.20 -1.83 -9.53
CA SER A 9 46.94 -1.20 -9.18
C SER A 9 45.85 -1.66 -10.15
N ALA A 10 45.04 -2.61 -9.71
CA ALA A 10 43.86 -3.05 -10.47
C ALA A 10 42.86 -1.90 -10.59
N ALA A 11 42.77 -1.45 -11.73
CA ALA A 11 41.94 -0.58 -12.54
C ALA A 11 40.65 0.06 -11.98
N PRO A 12 40.43 1.35 -12.27
CA PRO A 12 39.21 2.11 -11.96
C PRO A 12 37.96 1.63 -12.74
N ARG A 13 38.11 0.87 -13.81
CA ARG A 13 36.99 0.36 -14.65
C ARG A 13 36.05 -0.60 -13.92
N VAL A 14 36.53 -1.52 -13.10
CA VAL A 14 35.69 -2.49 -12.37
C VAL A 14 34.81 -1.80 -11.29
N ARG A 15 35.27 -0.69 -10.70
CA ARG A 15 34.47 0.11 -9.76
C ARG A 15 33.38 0.96 -10.44
N ALA A 16 33.62 1.41 -11.67
CA ALA A 16 32.64 2.18 -12.44
C ALA A 16 31.46 1.29 -12.90
N ASP A 17 31.74 0.07 -13.38
CA ASP A 17 30.71 -0.88 -13.81
C ASP A 17 29.80 -1.32 -12.65
N GLY A 18 30.35 -1.58 -11.47
CA GLY A 18 29.57 -1.96 -10.30
C GLY A 18 28.59 -0.85 -9.83
N ARG A 19 29.01 0.42 -9.87
CA ARG A 19 28.16 1.56 -9.51
C ARG A 19 27.02 1.77 -10.53
N THR A 20 27.30 1.57 -11.79
CA THR A 20 26.29 1.69 -12.87
C THR A 20 25.25 0.58 -12.75
N LEU A 21 25.67 -0.65 -12.51
CA LEU A 21 24.75 -1.79 -12.30
C LEU A 21 23.87 -1.59 -11.06
N GLN A 22 24.44 -1.14 -9.95
CA GLN A 22 23.67 -0.85 -8.74
C GLN A 22 22.66 0.28 -8.95
N ARG A 23 23.00 1.35 -9.68
CA ARG A 23 22.06 2.41 -10.02
C ARG A 23 20.91 1.91 -10.90
N ARG A 24 21.20 1.07 -11.90
CA ARG A 24 20.18 0.45 -12.76
C ARG A 24 19.23 -0.43 -11.94
N LEU A 25 19.77 -1.23 -11.02
CA LEU A 25 18.95 -2.05 -10.10
C LEU A 25 17.99 -1.19 -9.27
N ILE A 26 18.52 -0.18 -8.57
CA ILE A 26 17.71 0.72 -7.74
C ILE A 26 16.62 1.40 -8.58
N PHE A 27 16.98 1.93 -9.76
CA PHE A 27 16.01 2.58 -10.62
C PHE A 27 14.92 1.63 -11.11
N THR A 28 15.26 0.40 -11.51
CA THR A 28 14.26 -0.59 -11.93
C THR A 28 13.34 -1.01 -10.80
N LEU A 29 13.85 -1.19 -9.58
CA LEU A 29 13.03 -1.52 -8.42
C LEU A 29 12.06 -0.36 -8.07
N LEU A 30 12.52 0.88 -8.14
CA LEU A 30 11.66 2.06 -7.94
C LEU A 30 10.64 2.23 -9.09
N ALA A 31 10.99 1.85 -10.32
CA ALA A 31 10.07 1.86 -11.45
C ALA A 31 8.98 0.78 -11.31
N ILE A 32 9.28 -0.35 -10.69
CA ILE A 32 8.28 -1.39 -10.35
C ILE A 32 7.24 -0.82 -9.38
N GLU A 33 7.69 -0.17 -8.30
CA GLU A 33 6.78 0.50 -7.36
C GLU A 33 5.94 1.58 -8.02
N PHE A 34 6.61 2.48 -8.76
CA PHE A 34 5.91 3.54 -9.48
C PHE A 34 4.82 2.99 -10.40
N LEU A 35 5.10 1.88 -11.11
CA LEU A 35 4.14 1.26 -12.02
C LEU A 35 2.97 0.61 -11.27
N ASP A 36 3.24 -0.09 -10.15
CA ASP A 36 2.20 -0.70 -9.33
C ASP A 36 1.20 0.35 -8.83
N GLU A 37 1.73 1.40 -8.27
CA GLU A 37 0.94 2.51 -7.73
C GLU A 37 0.28 3.36 -8.84
N LEU A 38 0.90 3.43 -10.01
CA LEU A 38 0.28 4.06 -11.19
C LEU A 38 -0.95 3.24 -11.65
N VAL A 39 -0.87 1.92 -11.58
CA VAL A 39 -2.01 1.02 -11.82
C VAL A 39 -3.07 1.21 -10.73
N ASP A 40 -2.67 1.29 -9.45
CA ASP A 40 -3.61 1.46 -8.36
C ASP A 40 -4.37 2.79 -8.43
N GLY A 41 -3.67 3.91 -8.61
CA GLY A 41 -4.30 5.23 -8.78
C GLY A 41 -5.23 5.28 -9.99
N SER A 42 -4.84 4.63 -11.10
CA SER A 42 -5.72 4.50 -12.28
C SER A 42 -6.96 3.66 -11.99
N ARG A 43 -6.81 2.55 -11.27
CA ARG A 43 -7.90 1.65 -10.88
C ARG A 43 -8.91 2.36 -9.98
N GLN A 44 -8.41 3.11 -8.98
CA GLN A 44 -9.24 3.91 -8.09
C GLN A 44 -10.09 4.94 -8.87
N ALA A 45 -9.47 5.63 -9.82
CA ALA A 45 -10.15 6.61 -10.66
C ALA A 45 -11.08 5.98 -11.71
N ALA A 46 -10.83 4.73 -12.11
CA ALA A 46 -11.59 4.04 -13.15
C ALA A 46 -12.92 3.42 -12.68
N TRP A 47 -13.19 3.32 -11.37
CA TRP A 47 -14.38 2.64 -10.86
C TRP A 47 -15.71 3.13 -11.46
N PRO A 48 -15.96 4.43 -11.64
CA PRO A 48 -17.20 4.90 -12.29
C PRO A 48 -17.32 4.41 -13.75
N LEU A 49 -16.19 4.44 -14.48
CA LEU A 49 -16.13 3.97 -15.88
C LEU A 49 -16.40 2.47 -15.98
N ILE A 50 -15.69 1.68 -15.14
CA ILE A 50 -15.81 0.22 -15.09
C ILE A 50 -17.23 -0.18 -14.67
N ARG A 51 -17.77 0.47 -13.63
CA ARG A 51 -19.13 0.20 -13.13
C ARG A 51 -20.17 0.41 -14.20
N ARG A 52 -20.10 1.54 -14.90
CA ARG A 52 -21.06 1.90 -15.96
C ARG A 52 -20.97 0.95 -17.16
N ASP A 53 -19.75 0.62 -17.58
CA ASP A 53 -19.48 -0.21 -18.75
C ASP A 53 -19.83 -1.70 -18.54
N LEU A 54 -19.59 -2.23 -17.34
CA LEU A 54 -19.87 -3.62 -16.96
C LEU A 54 -21.20 -3.81 -16.23
N GLY A 55 -21.96 -2.73 -15.95
CA GLY A 55 -23.24 -2.77 -15.26
C GLY A 55 -23.15 -3.27 -13.81
N LEU A 56 -22.06 -2.96 -13.11
CA LEU A 56 -21.79 -3.48 -11.76
C LEU A 56 -22.64 -2.77 -10.69
N SER A 57 -23.14 -3.56 -9.73
CA SER A 57 -23.71 -3.08 -8.48
C SER A 57 -22.64 -2.57 -7.51
N TYR A 58 -23.02 -1.80 -6.50
CA TYR A 58 -22.09 -1.40 -5.44
C TYR A 58 -21.58 -2.59 -4.61
N THR A 59 -22.43 -3.61 -4.43
CA THR A 59 -22.05 -4.86 -3.75
C THR A 59 -20.95 -5.58 -4.52
N GLU A 60 -21.08 -5.68 -5.85
CA GLU A 60 -20.05 -6.29 -6.70
C GLU A 60 -18.73 -5.49 -6.65
N ILE A 61 -18.78 -4.16 -6.61
CA ILE A 61 -17.59 -3.33 -6.40
C ILE A 61 -16.96 -3.62 -5.03
N GLY A 62 -17.78 -3.69 -3.98
CA GLY A 62 -17.29 -4.07 -2.64
C GLY A 62 -16.61 -5.45 -2.64
N LEU A 63 -17.16 -6.43 -3.36
CA LEU A 63 -16.53 -7.75 -3.54
C LEU A 63 -15.21 -7.66 -4.31
N LEU A 64 -15.16 -6.85 -5.38
CA LEU A 64 -13.95 -6.65 -6.19
C LEU A 64 -12.82 -5.95 -5.40
N LEU A 65 -13.15 -5.16 -4.41
CA LEU A 65 -12.18 -4.54 -3.50
C LEU A 65 -11.76 -5.49 -2.37
N SER A 66 -12.69 -6.31 -1.84
CA SER A 66 -12.44 -7.12 -0.64
C SER A 66 -11.86 -8.49 -0.94
N VAL A 67 -12.45 -9.25 -1.88
CA VAL A 67 -12.04 -10.66 -2.13
C VAL A 67 -10.60 -10.77 -2.64
N PRO A 68 -10.14 -9.95 -3.62
CA PRO A 68 -8.75 -10.00 -4.07
C PRO A 68 -7.75 -9.64 -2.98
N ASN A 69 -8.06 -8.64 -2.16
CA ASN A 69 -7.23 -8.25 -1.01
C ASN A 69 -7.10 -9.39 0.00
N PHE A 70 -8.22 -10.03 0.35
CA PHE A 70 -8.22 -11.19 1.25
C PHE A 70 -7.34 -12.33 0.70
N VAL A 71 -7.50 -12.69 -0.57
CA VAL A 71 -6.71 -13.74 -1.23
C VAL A 71 -5.24 -13.34 -1.31
N GLY A 72 -4.95 -12.08 -1.64
CA GLY A 72 -3.59 -11.52 -1.69
C GLY A 72 -2.88 -11.67 -0.35
N ASN A 73 -3.45 -11.16 0.72
CA ASN A 73 -2.89 -11.23 2.07
C ASN A 73 -2.61 -12.69 2.53
N PHE A 74 -3.49 -13.63 2.14
CA PHE A 74 -3.31 -15.04 2.48
C PHE A 74 -2.13 -15.68 1.73
N ILE A 75 -1.92 -15.29 0.47
CA ILE A 75 -0.86 -15.84 -0.39
C ILE A 75 0.48 -15.12 -0.18
N GLU A 76 0.47 -13.83 0.13
CA GLU A 76 1.70 -13.04 0.34
C GLU A 76 2.56 -13.55 1.49
N SER A 77 1.97 -14.02 2.59
CA SER A 77 2.72 -14.51 3.73
C SER A 77 3.67 -15.69 3.38
N PRO A 78 3.24 -16.75 2.70
CA PRO A 78 4.14 -17.80 2.23
C PRO A 78 5.10 -17.33 1.13
N LEU A 79 4.68 -16.40 0.25
CA LEU A 79 5.57 -15.84 -0.77
C LEU A 79 6.72 -15.04 -0.17
N ALA A 80 6.49 -14.28 0.89
CA ALA A 80 7.52 -13.54 1.62
C ALA A 80 8.60 -14.49 2.18
N LEU A 81 8.19 -15.63 2.76
CA LEU A 81 9.12 -16.66 3.26
C LEU A 81 9.96 -17.28 2.13
N LEU A 82 9.36 -17.50 0.98
CA LEU A 82 10.07 -17.99 -0.21
C LEU A 82 10.98 -16.92 -0.81
N GLY A 83 10.67 -15.65 -0.61
CA GLY A 83 11.48 -14.51 -1.05
C GLY A 83 12.86 -14.42 -0.37
N ASP A 84 13.04 -15.03 0.80
CA ASP A 84 14.34 -15.10 1.48
C ASP A 84 15.24 -16.24 0.95
N THR A 85 14.77 -16.98 -0.05
CA THR A 85 15.49 -18.11 -0.64
C THR A 85 16.23 -17.72 -1.93
N ARG A 86 17.01 -18.68 -2.47
CA ARG A 86 17.66 -18.57 -3.79
C ARG A 86 16.69 -18.35 -4.95
N HIS A 87 15.40 -18.54 -4.74
CA HIS A 87 14.35 -18.44 -5.77
C HIS A 87 13.75 -17.02 -5.89
N ARG A 88 14.16 -16.07 -5.06
CA ARG A 88 13.64 -14.69 -5.02
C ARG A 88 13.51 -14.06 -6.41
N ARG A 89 14.57 -14.15 -7.23
CA ARG A 89 14.56 -13.63 -8.60
C ARG A 89 13.46 -14.25 -9.45
N THR A 90 13.34 -15.57 -9.40
CA THR A 90 12.31 -16.30 -10.18
C THR A 90 10.91 -15.93 -9.73
N ILE A 91 10.68 -15.76 -8.43
CA ILE A 91 9.40 -15.36 -7.86
C ILE A 91 9.05 -13.93 -8.30
N ILE A 92 9.98 -12.97 -8.24
CA ILE A 92 9.77 -11.61 -8.71
C ILE A 92 9.40 -11.59 -10.20
N LEU A 93 10.16 -12.29 -11.06
CA LEU A 93 9.90 -12.30 -12.49
C LEU A 93 8.57 -12.98 -12.86
N ASN A 94 8.26 -14.11 -12.23
CA ASN A 94 6.98 -14.79 -12.44
C ASN A 94 5.81 -13.95 -11.90
N GLY A 95 5.98 -13.30 -10.73
CA GLY A 95 5.03 -12.34 -10.20
C GLY A 95 4.75 -11.22 -11.18
N GLY A 96 5.79 -10.63 -11.78
CA GLY A 96 5.64 -9.59 -12.79
C GLY A 96 4.94 -10.06 -14.07
N VAL A 97 5.18 -11.31 -14.52
CA VAL A 97 4.44 -11.90 -15.64
C VAL A 97 2.96 -12.08 -15.28
N CYS A 98 2.67 -12.62 -14.10
CA CYS A 98 1.29 -12.78 -13.61
C CYS A 98 0.60 -11.42 -13.44
N PHE A 99 1.32 -10.40 -12.98
CA PHE A 99 0.83 -9.03 -12.84
C PHE A 99 0.45 -8.45 -14.21
N ALA A 100 1.31 -8.57 -15.22
CA ALA A 100 1.00 -8.15 -16.59
C ALA A 100 -0.19 -8.91 -17.18
N LEU A 101 -0.27 -10.24 -16.94
CA LEU A 101 -1.39 -11.07 -17.38
C LEU A 101 -2.71 -10.65 -16.69
N ALA A 102 -2.67 -10.35 -15.40
CA ALA A 102 -3.84 -9.86 -14.69
C ALA A 102 -4.36 -8.54 -15.30
N LEU A 103 -3.47 -7.59 -15.62
CA LEU A 103 -3.82 -6.34 -16.30
C LEU A 103 -4.40 -6.58 -17.69
N LEU A 104 -3.89 -7.59 -18.41
CA LEU A 104 -4.46 -7.99 -19.70
C LEU A 104 -5.89 -8.50 -19.54
N ILE A 105 -6.13 -9.34 -18.53
CA ILE A 105 -7.49 -9.84 -18.23
C ILE A 105 -8.40 -8.69 -17.82
N VAL A 106 -7.92 -7.72 -17.04
CA VAL A 106 -8.68 -6.49 -16.72
C VAL A 106 -9.10 -5.78 -18.00
N ALA A 107 -8.15 -5.55 -18.93
CA ALA A 107 -8.43 -4.85 -20.19
C ALA A 107 -9.48 -5.55 -21.07
N PHE A 108 -9.55 -6.88 -21.01
CA PHE A 108 -10.52 -7.70 -21.76
C PHE A 108 -11.72 -8.18 -20.94
N SER A 109 -11.86 -7.70 -19.70
CA SER A 109 -12.98 -8.12 -18.84
C SER A 109 -14.32 -7.69 -19.44
N SER A 110 -15.29 -8.62 -19.43
CA SER A 110 -16.64 -8.41 -19.97
C SER A 110 -17.74 -8.42 -18.92
N GLY A 111 -17.39 -8.58 -17.64
CA GLY A 111 -18.34 -8.59 -16.52
C GLY A 111 -17.65 -8.86 -15.20
N PHE A 112 -18.45 -8.95 -14.13
CA PHE A 112 -18.00 -9.14 -12.76
C PHE A 112 -17.02 -10.30 -12.59
N ALA A 113 -17.36 -11.50 -13.08
CA ALA A 113 -16.57 -12.71 -12.87
C ALA A 113 -15.16 -12.63 -13.47
N SER A 114 -15.05 -12.10 -14.71
CA SER A 114 -13.75 -11.93 -15.37
C SER A 114 -12.88 -10.89 -14.68
N LEU A 115 -13.50 -9.80 -14.21
CA LEU A 115 -12.80 -8.75 -13.47
C LEU A 115 -12.36 -9.24 -12.09
N LEU A 116 -13.22 -10.01 -11.39
CA LEU A 116 -12.87 -10.62 -10.11
C LEU A 116 -11.68 -11.58 -10.26
N LEU A 117 -11.70 -12.44 -11.27
CA LEU A 117 -10.58 -13.35 -11.56
C LEU A 117 -9.29 -12.58 -11.81
N ALA A 118 -9.36 -11.51 -12.61
CA ALA A 118 -8.21 -10.65 -12.89
C ALA A 118 -7.63 -10.04 -11.60
N LEU A 119 -8.48 -9.49 -10.73
CA LEU A 119 -8.02 -8.86 -9.47
C LEU A 119 -7.54 -9.89 -8.44
N VAL A 120 -8.16 -11.08 -8.37
CA VAL A 120 -7.68 -12.20 -7.53
C VAL A 120 -6.28 -12.67 -7.97
N LEU A 121 -5.97 -12.60 -9.26
CA LEU A 121 -4.61 -12.87 -9.75
C LEU A 121 -3.66 -11.68 -9.49
N PHE A 122 -4.16 -10.45 -9.64
CA PHE A 122 -3.39 -9.20 -9.53
C PHE A 122 -2.75 -9.03 -8.16
N TYR A 123 -3.51 -9.19 -7.07
CA TYR A 123 -3.02 -8.92 -5.70
C TYR A 123 -1.85 -9.84 -5.30
N PRO A 124 -1.93 -11.19 -5.39
CA PRO A 124 -0.79 -12.05 -5.09
C PRO A 124 0.39 -11.84 -6.04
N ALA A 125 0.11 -11.49 -7.31
CA ALA A 125 1.15 -11.17 -8.28
C ALA A 125 1.87 -9.88 -7.89
N GLY A 126 1.16 -8.86 -7.40
CA GLY A 126 1.71 -7.64 -6.81
C GLY A 126 2.62 -7.96 -5.63
N GLY A 127 2.17 -8.77 -4.66
CA GLY A 127 2.99 -9.22 -3.53
C GLY A 127 4.30 -9.88 -3.99
N ALA A 128 4.24 -10.77 -4.99
CA ALA A 128 5.43 -11.41 -5.53
C ALA A 128 6.35 -10.46 -6.33
N PHE A 129 5.78 -9.54 -7.10
CA PHE A 129 6.53 -8.61 -7.95
C PHE A 129 7.03 -7.39 -7.20
N VAL A 130 6.18 -6.75 -6.42
CA VAL A 130 6.41 -5.45 -5.79
C VAL A 130 6.98 -5.59 -4.39
N SER A 131 6.32 -6.33 -3.48
CA SER A 131 6.78 -6.46 -2.09
C SER A 131 8.16 -7.13 -1.99
N LEU A 132 8.44 -8.14 -2.83
CA LEU A 132 9.79 -8.73 -2.88
C LEU A 132 10.83 -7.83 -3.56
N SER A 133 10.42 -6.94 -4.46
CA SER A 133 11.29 -5.91 -5.04
C SER A 133 11.65 -4.84 -4.00
N GLN A 134 10.70 -4.43 -3.16
CA GLN A 134 10.96 -3.58 -2.01
C GLN A 134 11.99 -4.19 -1.08
N ALA A 135 11.80 -5.46 -0.70
CA ALA A 135 12.75 -6.18 0.13
C ALA A 135 14.15 -6.26 -0.53
N ALA A 136 14.22 -6.50 -1.86
CA ALA A 136 15.48 -6.49 -2.60
C ALA A 136 16.16 -5.12 -2.58
N LEU A 137 15.40 -4.03 -2.67
CA LEU A 137 15.91 -2.67 -2.56
C LEU A 137 16.51 -2.40 -1.18
N MET A 138 15.83 -2.83 -0.10
CA MET A 138 16.33 -2.67 1.28
C MET A 138 17.61 -3.45 1.51
N ASP A 139 17.72 -4.66 0.95
CA ASP A 139 18.91 -5.52 1.08
C ASP A 139 20.07 -5.04 0.21
N SER A 140 19.83 -4.31 -0.87
CA SER A 140 20.85 -3.80 -1.80
C SER A 140 21.83 -2.81 -1.15
N ALA A 141 21.38 -2.08 -0.12
CA ALA A 141 22.16 -1.08 0.60
C ALA A 141 21.72 -0.97 2.07
N PRO A 142 22.12 -1.91 2.96
CA PRO A 142 21.67 -1.95 4.35
C PRO A 142 21.93 -0.66 5.14
N ALA A 143 23.05 0.04 4.84
CA ALA A 143 23.37 1.33 5.46
C ALA A 143 22.49 2.51 5.01
N ARG A 144 21.63 2.30 3.99
CA ARG A 144 20.78 3.33 3.41
C ARG A 144 19.31 2.89 3.34
N ARG A 145 18.88 1.98 4.20
CA ARG A 145 17.52 1.42 4.22
C ARG A 145 16.47 2.52 4.34
N GLU A 146 16.66 3.45 5.26
CA GLU A 146 15.72 4.57 5.47
C GLU A 146 15.58 5.45 4.22
N GLN A 147 16.71 5.79 3.58
CA GLN A 147 16.70 6.58 2.34
C GLN A 147 16.03 5.83 1.18
N ASN A 148 16.25 4.52 1.08
CA ASN A 148 15.63 3.69 0.05
C ASN A 148 14.14 3.54 0.31
N MET A 149 13.71 3.42 1.57
CA MET A 149 12.30 3.39 1.93
C MET A 149 11.59 4.71 1.59
N ALA A 150 12.23 5.84 1.89
CA ALA A 150 11.71 7.15 1.52
C ALA A 150 11.57 7.32 -0.01
N ARG A 151 12.56 6.82 -0.79
CA ARG A 151 12.47 6.82 -2.26
C ARG A 151 11.37 5.92 -2.78
N TRP A 152 11.18 4.76 -2.15
CA TRP A 152 10.10 3.83 -2.44
C TRP A 152 8.75 4.48 -2.23
N ALA A 153 8.49 5.00 -1.03
CA ALA A 153 7.25 5.69 -0.71
C ALA A 153 6.98 6.89 -1.64
N PHE A 154 8.02 7.67 -1.98
CA PHE A 154 7.88 8.77 -2.94
C PHE A 154 7.52 8.27 -4.34
N ALA A 155 8.17 7.20 -4.84
CA ALA A 155 7.85 6.60 -6.13
C ALA A 155 6.40 6.10 -6.17
N GLY A 156 5.94 5.46 -5.09
CA GLY A 156 4.57 5.00 -4.94
C GLY A 156 3.57 6.15 -5.00
N SER A 157 3.69 7.12 -4.12
CA SER A 157 2.75 8.27 -4.09
C SER A 157 2.72 9.04 -5.41
N LEU A 158 3.87 9.20 -6.07
CA LEU A 158 3.94 9.79 -7.40
C LEU A 158 3.21 8.93 -8.42
N GLY A 159 3.31 7.60 -8.32
CA GLY A 159 2.61 6.64 -9.17
C GLY A 159 1.09 6.81 -9.09
N VAL A 160 0.51 6.85 -7.88
CA VAL A 160 -0.94 7.03 -7.67
C VAL A 160 -1.44 8.33 -8.33
N VAL A 161 -0.75 9.45 -8.09
CA VAL A 161 -1.11 10.75 -8.65
C VAL A 161 -1.00 10.72 -10.18
N CYS A 162 0.11 10.22 -10.71
CA CYS A 162 0.31 10.12 -12.17
C CYS A 162 -0.72 9.19 -12.82
N GLY A 163 -1.08 8.08 -12.16
CA GLY A 163 -2.02 7.10 -12.68
C GLY A 163 -3.42 7.66 -12.84
N SER A 164 -3.93 8.32 -11.81
CA SER A 164 -5.26 8.95 -11.85
C SER A 164 -5.32 10.08 -12.88
N LEU A 165 -4.30 10.93 -12.98
CA LEU A 165 -4.23 12.02 -13.96
C LEU A 165 -4.05 11.50 -15.39
N ALA A 166 -3.24 10.47 -15.60
CA ALA A 166 -3.01 9.89 -16.91
C ALA A 166 -4.25 9.16 -17.44
N LEU A 167 -4.97 8.42 -16.60
CA LEU A 167 -6.27 7.86 -16.94
C LEU A 167 -7.23 8.98 -17.36
N ASN A 168 -7.31 10.05 -16.56
CA ASN A 168 -8.14 11.21 -16.89
C ASN A 168 -7.80 11.78 -18.28
N ALA A 169 -6.52 12.03 -18.57
CA ALA A 169 -6.07 12.54 -19.85
C ALA A 169 -6.45 11.60 -21.01
N MET A 170 -6.30 10.29 -20.83
CA MET A 170 -6.67 9.28 -21.83
C MET A 170 -8.18 9.26 -22.09
N VAL A 171 -9.00 9.33 -21.06
CA VAL A 171 -10.46 9.37 -21.19
C VAL A 171 -10.91 10.67 -21.83
N ALA A 172 -10.32 11.81 -21.47
CA ALA A 172 -10.58 13.10 -22.12
C ALA A 172 -10.22 13.11 -23.60
N ALA A 173 -9.20 12.33 -24.02
CA ALA A 173 -8.84 12.09 -25.42
C ALA A 173 -9.75 11.08 -26.14
N GLY A 174 -10.81 10.58 -25.48
CA GLY A 174 -11.77 9.63 -26.05
C GLY A 174 -11.33 8.16 -26.00
N ALA A 175 -10.24 7.84 -25.30
CA ALA A 175 -9.79 6.46 -25.15
C ALA A 175 -10.59 5.73 -24.04
N SER A 176 -10.79 4.42 -24.22
CA SER A 176 -11.42 3.58 -23.22
C SER A 176 -10.45 3.27 -22.08
N TRP A 177 -10.97 3.08 -20.86
CA TRP A 177 -10.23 2.57 -19.72
C TRP A 177 -9.53 1.23 -20.02
N ARG A 178 -10.11 0.40 -20.91
CA ARG A 178 -9.50 -0.87 -21.36
C ARG A 178 -8.18 -0.66 -22.07
N VAL A 179 -8.11 0.35 -22.95
CA VAL A 179 -6.85 0.70 -23.66
C VAL A 179 -5.79 1.10 -22.65
N TRP A 180 -6.16 1.85 -21.62
CA TRP A 180 -5.24 2.24 -20.55
C TRP A 180 -4.66 1.04 -19.80
N PHE A 181 -5.50 0.08 -19.37
CA PHE A 181 -5.00 -1.14 -18.73
C PHE A 181 -4.19 -2.03 -19.69
N GLY A 182 -4.47 -2.01 -20.97
CA GLY A 182 -3.62 -2.61 -22.01
C GLY A 182 -2.23 -1.99 -22.09
N VAL A 183 -2.15 -0.66 -22.01
CA VAL A 183 -0.86 0.06 -21.92
C VAL A 183 -0.11 -0.30 -20.64
N MET A 184 -0.81 -0.39 -19.51
CA MET A 184 -0.21 -0.83 -18.22
C MET A 184 0.33 -2.27 -18.30
N CYS A 185 -0.39 -3.15 -18.96
CA CYS A 185 0.10 -4.52 -19.25
C CYS A 185 1.41 -4.49 -20.05
N ALA A 186 1.47 -3.69 -21.11
CA ALA A 186 2.68 -3.56 -21.95
C ALA A 186 3.86 -2.98 -21.16
N LEU A 187 3.64 -1.96 -20.34
CA LEU A 187 4.67 -1.38 -19.47
C LEU A 187 5.15 -2.39 -18.41
N SER A 188 4.23 -3.17 -17.81
CA SER A 188 4.58 -4.23 -16.86
C SER A 188 5.45 -5.31 -17.52
N ALA A 189 5.08 -5.76 -18.73
CA ALA A 189 5.86 -6.73 -19.49
C ALA A 189 7.26 -6.18 -19.84
N LEU A 190 7.35 -4.90 -20.23
CA LEU A 190 8.64 -4.24 -20.48
C LEU A 190 9.52 -4.19 -19.22
N LEU A 191 8.95 -3.84 -18.07
CA LEU A 191 9.68 -3.84 -16.80
C LEU A 191 10.16 -5.23 -16.40
N VAL A 192 9.37 -6.27 -16.64
CA VAL A 192 9.80 -7.66 -16.42
C VAL A 192 10.99 -8.01 -17.30
N LEU A 193 10.97 -7.61 -18.58
CA LEU A 193 12.11 -7.82 -19.50
C LEU A 193 13.37 -7.08 -19.04
N VAL A 194 13.23 -5.84 -18.57
CA VAL A 194 14.35 -5.07 -18.00
C VAL A 194 14.85 -5.72 -16.71
N ALA A 195 13.95 -6.11 -15.81
CA ALA A 195 14.30 -6.78 -14.56
C ALA A 195 14.99 -8.13 -14.79
N ARG A 196 14.62 -8.85 -15.85
CA ARG A 196 15.27 -10.11 -16.24
C ARG A 196 16.77 -9.94 -16.55
N SER A 197 17.18 -8.80 -17.06
CA SER A 197 18.58 -8.50 -17.37
C SER A 197 19.41 -8.15 -16.13
N LEU A 198 18.76 -7.84 -14.99
CA LEU A 198 19.41 -7.46 -13.75
C LEU A 198 19.68 -8.69 -12.88
N VAL A 199 20.85 -8.76 -12.29
CA VAL A 199 21.20 -9.79 -11.34
C VAL A 199 20.67 -9.37 -9.98
N PHE A 200 19.55 -9.95 -9.54
CA PHE A 200 19.05 -9.83 -8.16
C PHE A 200 19.88 -10.73 -7.24
N ASP A 201 21.22 -10.56 -7.25
CA ASP A 201 22.09 -11.39 -6.45
C ASP A 201 22.08 -10.92 -4.99
N ALA A 202 21.34 -11.63 -4.17
CA ALA A 202 21.47 -11.58 -2.71
C ALA A 202 22.83 -12.14 -2.22
N ARG A 203 23.72 -12.57 -3.14
CA ARG A 203 25.02 -13.18 -2.83
C ARG A 203 26.20 -12.21 -2.79
N GLY A 204 25.97 -10.92 -2.83
CA GLY A 204 27.03 -9.94 -2.63
C GLY A 204 27.40 -9.74 -1.17
N ARG A 205 27.95 -10.72 -0.47
CA ARG A 205 28.60 -10.68 0.86
C ARG A 205 27.85 -11.45 1.95
N THR A 206 28.16 -12.68 2.02
CA THR A 206 28.60 -13.40 3.23
C THR A 206 28.66 -14.89 2.91
N LYS A 207 29.81 -15.28 2.33
CA LYS A 207 30.15 -16.71 2.21
C LYS A 207 30.55 -17.31 3.56
N ASP A 208 30.62 -16.49 4.61
CA ASP A 208 31.36 -16.90 5.84
C ASP A 208 30.50 -16.94 7.13
N THR A 209 29.18 -16.76 7.10
CA THR A 209 28.39 -16.86 8.34
C THR A 209 26.93 -17.26 8.10
N ILE A 210 26.69 -18.36 7.40
CA ILE A 210 25.42 -19.08 7.53
C ILE A 210 25.77 -20.45 8.10
N PRO A 211 25.41 -20.75 9.36
CA PRO A 211 25.45 -22.13 9.86
C PRO A 211 24.52 -22.95 8.96
N GLU A 212 25.01 -24.10 8.53
CA GLU A 212 24.27 -25.04 7.69
C GLU A 212 22.87 -25.27 8.25
N ALA A 213 21.86 -24.93 7.43
CA ALA A 213 20.45 -25.03 7.77
C ALA A 213 19.97 -26.50 7.74
N SER A 214 20.46 -27.34 8.65
CA SER A 214 19.92 -28.68 8.85
C SER A 214 18.74 -28.76 9.85
N ASN A 215 18.42 -27.65 10.57
CA ASN A 215 17.31 -27.60 11.53
C ASN A 215 16.33 -26.44 11.33
N SER A 216 16.33 -25.77 10.16
CA SER A 216 15.57 -24.52 9.97
C SER A 216 14.04 -24.69 9.89
N LYS A 217 13.54 -25.84 9.43
CA LYS A 217 12.08 -26.06 9.35
C LYS A 217 11.42 -26.26 10.72
N GLN A 218 12.08 -26.96 11.64
CA GLN A 218 11.56 -27.12 13.00
C GLN A 218 11.65 -25.83 13.81
N SER A 219 12.70 -25.02 13.61
CA SER A 219 12.81 -23.72 14.28
C SER A 219 11.80 -22.70 13.75
N ALA A 220 11.52 -22.70 12.44
CA ALA A 220 10.53 -21.80 11.85
C ALA A 220 9.10 -22.14 12.29
N LEU A 221 8.71 -23.43 12.33
CA LEU A 221 7.41 -23.86 12.85
C LEU A 221 7.24 -23.56 14.33
N VAL A 222 8.30 -23.73 15.14
CA VAL A 222 8.28 -23.38 16.58
C VAL A 222 8.15 -21.85 16.73
N ALA A 223 8.87 -21.05 15.94
CA ALA A 223 8.76 -19.59 15.97
C ALA A 223 7.38 -19.11 15.55
N ILE A 224 6.77 -19.70 14.50
CA ILE A 224 5.40 -19.39 14.07
C ILE A 224 4.39 -19.76 15.16
N ARG A 225 4.52 -20.94 15.76
CA ARG A 225 3.63 -21.38 16.86
C ARG A 225 3.78 -20.50 18.09
N GLN A 226 4.98 -20.08 18.42
CA GLN A 226 5.26 -19.19 19.54
C GLN A 226 4.76 -17.77 19.26
N GLY A 227 4.95 -17.26 18.04
CA GLY A 227 4.38 -15.99 17.59
C GLY A 227 2.85 -16.00 17.63
N ALA A 228 2.21 -17.07 17.17
CA ALA A 228 0.76 -17.23 17.25
C ALA A 228 0.24 -17.33 18.69
N ALA A 229 0.94 -18.06 19.58
CA ALA A 229 0.58 -18.16 21.00
C ALA A 229 0.72 -16.78 21.69
N ASN A 230 1.78 -16.04 21.40
CA ASN A 230 2.01 -14.69 21.92
C ASN A 230 0.95 -13.71 21.40
N ALA A 231 0.59 -13.78 20.11
CA ALA A 231 -0.51 -12.99 19.53
C ALA A 231 -1.85 -13.29 20.21
N LEU A 232 -2.16 -14.57 20.45
CA LEU A 232 -3.40 -14.98 21.13
C LEU A 232 -3.44 -14.50 22.59
N SER A 233 -2.28 -14.50 23.27
CA SER A 233 -2.17 -13.95 24.64
C SER A 233 -2.30 -12.43 24.65
N ALA A 234 -1.76 -11.74 23.64
CA ALA A 234 -1.87 -10.30 23.48
C ALA A 234 -3.32 -9.85 23.23
N LEU A 235 -4.14 -10.64 22.53
CA LEU A 235 -5.57 -10.40 22.34
C LEU A 235 -6.39 -10.35 23.66
N ARG A 236 -5.86 -10.87 24.74
CA ARG A 236 -6.50 -10.76 26.08
C ARG A 236 -6.28 -9.39 26.73
N ARG A 237 -5.38 -8.57 26.18
CA ARG A 237 -5.07 -7.23 26.70
C ARG A 237 -5.98 -6.20 26.01
N GLY A 238 -6.83 -5.52 26.79
CA GLY A 238 -7.75 -4.50 26.27
C GLY A 238 -7.05 -3.32 25.57
N GLU A 239 -5.77 -3.07 25.89
CA GLU A 239 -4.96 -2.04 25.22
C GLU A 239 -4.64 -2.44 23.78
N VAL A 240 -4.33 -3.70 23.50
CA VAL A 240 -4.07 -4.23 22.17
C VAL A 240 -5.33 -4.16 21.31
N TRP A 241 -6.49 -4.56 21.85
CA TRP A 241 -7.77 -4.44 21.16
C TRP A 241 -8.09 -2.98 20.78
N ARG A 242 -7.79 -2.04 21.65
CA ARG A 242 -8.00 -0.62 21.37
C ARG A 242 -7.22 -0.18 20.13
N TRP A 243 -5.93 -0.53 20.06
CA TRP A 243 -5.11 -0.15 18.91
C TRP A 243 -5.52 -0.86 17.63
N LEU A 244 -5.91 -2.14 17.70
CA LEU A 244 -6.43 -2.87 16.55
C LEU A 244 -7.72 -2.23 16.00
N VAL A 245 -8.69 -1.96 16.88
CA VAL A 245 -9.95 -1.32 16.49
C VAL A 245 -9.69 0.07 15.89
N LEU A 246 -8.79 0.86 16.48
CA LEU A 246 -8.44 2.17 15.92
C LEU A 246 -7.76 2.05 14.55
N LEU A 247 -6.93 1.04 14.32
CA LEU A 247 -6.34 0.76 13.00
C LEU A 247 -7.43 0.45 11.97
N GLU A 248 -8.39 -0.42 12.27
CA GLU A 248 -9.51 -0.72 11.36
C GLU A 248 -10.31 0.54 10.99
N PHE A 249 -10.53 1.43 11.96
CA PHE A 249 -11.23 2.70 11.67
C PHE A 249 -10.35 3.73 10.96
N SER A 250 -9.01 3.62 11.06
CA SER A 250 -8.08 4.34 10.18
C SER A 250 -8.23 3.86 8.73
N ASP A 251 -8.27 2.53 8.53
CA ASP A 251 -8.38 1.91 7.21
C ASP A 251 -9.75 2.16 6.58
N LEU A 252 -10.80 2.35 7.39
CA LEU A 252 -12.11 2.81 6.92
C LEU A 252 -12.00 4.15 6.16
N MET A 253 -11.15 5.08 6.62
CA MET A 253 -10.93 6.36 5.95
C MET A 253 -9.87 6.28 4.85
N LEU A 254 -8.85 5.44 5.01
CA LEU A 254 -7.79 5.28 4.01
C LEU A 254 -8.29 4.46 2.81
N ASP A 255 -8.73 3.23 3.04
CA ASP A 255 -9.09 2.29 1.98
C ASP A 255 -10.58 2.33 1.67
N GLY A 256 -11.44 2.37 2.72
CA GLY A 256 -12.88 2.37 2.56
C GLY A 256 -13.38 3.62 1.82
N PHE A 257 -13.03 4.80 2.30
CA PHE A 257 -13.41 6.06 1.66
C PHE A 257 -12.78 6.20 0.27
N HIS A 258 -11.47 5.93 0.14
CA HIS A 258 -10.74 6.05 -1.12
C HIS A 258 -11.32 5.13 -2.20
N GLY A 259 -11.68 3.89 -1.86
CA GLY A 259 -12.26 2.92 -2.79
C GLY A 259 -13.60 3.35 -3.39
N PHE A 260 -14.38 4.17 -2.67
CA PHE A 260 -15.67 4.69 -3.14
C PHE A 260 -15.64 6.18 -3.52
N LEU A 261 -14.50 6.85 -3.41
CA LEU A 261 -14.37 8.29 -3.62
C LEU A 261 -14.75 8.72 -5.05
N ALA A 262 -14.22 8.05 -6.06
CA ALA A 262 -14.53 8.36 -7.47
C ALA A 262 -16.01 8.13 -7.76
N LEU A 263 -16.59 7.02 -7.25
CA LEU A 263 -18.02 6.72 -7.37
C LEU A 263 -18.90 7.79 -6.70
N TYR A 264 -18.49 8.27 -5.52
CA TYR A 264 -19.19 9.34 -4.82
C TYR A 264 -19.21 10.63 -5.66
N PHE A 265 -18.08 11.00 -6.27
CA PHE A 265 -18.05 12.19 -7.12
C PHE A 265 -18.94 12.06 -8.34
N VAL A 266 -18.95 10.93 -9.03
CA VAL A 266 -19.78 10.73 -10.22
C VAL A 266 -21.25 10.54 -9.84
N ASP A 267 -21.57 9.60 -8.96
CA ASP A 267 -22.93 9.13 -8.72
C ASP A 267 -23.71 10.03 -7.73
N VAL A 268 -23.01 10.74 -6.82
CA VAL A 268 -23.64 11.57 -5.79
C VAL A 268 -23.43 13.06 -6.04
N ALA A 269 -22.18 13.47 -6.35
CA ALA A 269 -21.89 14.87 -6.63
C ALA A 269 -22.20 15.27 -8.07
N GLY A 270 -22.50 14.32 -8.97
CA GLY A 270 -22.87 14.57 -10.36
C GLY A 270 -21.74 15.10 -11.22
N THR A 271 -20.50 14.78 -10.87
CA THR A 271 -19.31 15.25 -11.59
C THR A 271 -18.98 14.35 -12.79
N SER A 272 -18.13 14.84 -13.67
CA SER A 272 -17.56 14.05 -14.75
C SER A 272 -16.54 13.02 -14.22
N ASP A 273 -16.28 11.98 -15.00
CA ASP A 273 -15.23 10.98 -14.69
C ASP A 273 -13.85 11.65 -14.54
N ALA A 274 -13.59 12.72 -15.30
CA ALA A 274 -12.38 13.52 -15.23
C ALA A 274 -12.22 14.23 -13.87
N GLU A 275 -13.28 14.85 -13.37
CA GLU A 275 -13.29 15.52 -12.07
C GLU A 275 -13.19 14.50 -10.91
N ALA A 276 -13.79 13.33 -11.06
CA ALA A 276 -13.64 12.24 -10.11
C ALA A 276 -12.18 11.72 -10.05
N ALA A 277 -11.53 11.55 -11.20
CA ALA A 277 -10.11 11.19 -11.25
C ALA A 277 -9.21 12.28 -10.64
N ALA A 278 -9.52 13.57 -10.87
CA ALA A 278 -8.82 14.69 -10.23
C ALA A 278 -8.99 14.67 -8.70
N ALA A 279 -10.17 14.27 -8.19
CA ALA A 279 -10.39 14.13 -6.75
C ALA A 279 -9.47 13.07 -6.12
N ILE A 280 -9.24 11.93 -6.78
CA ILE A 280 -8.27 10.92 -6.34
C ILE A 280 -6.86 11.52 -6.27
N ALA A 281 -6.44 12.23 -7.34
CA ALA A 281 -5.14 12.88 -7.38
C ALA A 281 -4.95 13.94 -6.30
N VAL A 282 -5.99 14.73 -6.00
CA VAL A 282 -5.99 15.75 -4.94
C VAL A 282 -5.85 15.09 -3.57
N TRP A 283 -6.67 14.06 -3.28
CA TRP A 283 -6.60 13.32 -2.02
C TRP A 283 -5.20 12.77 -1.75
N THR A 284 -4.65 12.02 -2.71
CA THR A 284 -3.34 11.36 -2.57
C THR A 284 -2.19 12.36 -2.59
N GLY A 285 -2.22 13.31 -3.54
CA GLY A 285 -1.13 14.27 -3.71
C GLY A 285 -0.97 15.23 -2.52
N VAL A 286 -2.09 15.71 -1.96
CA VAL A 286 -2.05 16.57 -0.77
C VAL A 286 -1.77 15.74 0.49
N GLY A 287 -2.27 14.50 0.57
CA GLY A 287 -1.94 13.55 1.63
C GLY A 287 -0.43 13.31 1.75
N LEU A 288 0.25 13.10 0.62
CA LEU A 288 1.72 12.99 0.60
C LEU A 288 2.41 14.24 1.18
N GLY A 289 1.91 15.44 0.83
CA GLY A 289 2.39 16.70 1.43
C GLY A 289 2.19 16.71 2.96
N GLY A 290 1.06 16.19 3.42
CA GLY A 290 0.75 16.02 4.83
C GLY A 290 1.72 15.09 5.55
N ASP A 291 2.08 13.96 4.96
CA ASP A 291 3.05 13.01 5.52
C ASP A 291 4.45 13.62 5.66
N LEU A 292 4.87 14.44 4.70
CA LEU A 292 6.13 15.20 4.79
C LEU A 292 6.10 16.24 5.91
N LEU A 293 4.99 16.95 6.10
CA LEU A 293 4.80 17.93 7.16
C LEU A 293 4.65 17.30 8.54
N LEU A 294 4.20 16.05 8.61
CA LEU A 294 4.05 15.32 9.86
C LEU A 294 5.38 15.08 10.58
N ILE A 295 6.48 14.87 9.84
CA ILE A 295 7.79 14.57 10.42
C ILE A 295 8.23 15.68 11.39
N PRO A 296 8.38 16.96 10.97
CA PRO A 296 8.76 18.04 11.89
C PRO A 296 7.67 18.37 12.92
N LEU A 297 6.42 18.05 12.65
CA LEU A 297 5.32 18.27 13.57
C LEU A 297 5.39 17.32 14.77
N LEU A 298 5.73 16.04 14.54
CA LEU A 298 5.91 15.04 15.60
C LEU A 298 7.13 15.29 16.49
N GLU A 299 8.10 16.11 16.04
CA GLU A 299 9.18 16.60 16.92
C GLU A 299 8.68 17.61 17.97
N ARG A 300 7.55 18.30 17.69
CA ARG A 300 6.99 19.36 18.56
C ARG A 300 5.80 18.91 19.39
N MET A 301 5.12 17.83 18.97
CA MET A 301 3.94 17.33 19.66
C MET A 301 3.88 15.81 19.64
N SER A 302 3.26 15.22 20.65
CA SER A 302 3.10 13.79 20.72
C SER A 302 2.11 13.25 19.67
N GLY A 303 2.38 12.05 19.15
CA GLY A 303 1.55 11.40 18.13
C GLY A 303 0.08 11.27 18.55
N LEU A 304 -0.19 10.93 19.82
CA LEU A 304 -1.57 10.79 20.32
C LEU A 304 -2.32 12.12 20.41
N ARG A 305 -1.61 13.22 20.69
CA ARG A 305 -2.19 14.58 20.64
C ARG A 305 -2.51 14.96 19.21
N TYR A 306 -1.59 14.69 18.29
CA TYR A 306 -1.81 14.91 16.86
C TYR A 306 -3.03 14.14 16.38
N LEU A 307 -3.13 12.82 16.64
CA LEU A 307 -4.27 12.00 16.22
C LEU A 307 -5.61 12.55 16.71
N ARG A 308 -5.69 13.07 17.94
CA ARG A 308 -6.94 13.67 18.45
C ARG A 308 -7.29 14.98 17.74
N LEU A 309 -6.32 15.85 17.53
CA LEU A 309 -6.54 17.12 16.85
C LEU A 309 -6.90 16.91 15.38
N SER A 310 -6.19 16.02 14.70
CA SER A 310 -6.48 15.67 13.29
C SER A 310 -7.82 14.96 13.15
N ALA A 311 -8.22 14.08 14.10
CA ALA A 311 -9.54 13.46 14.09
C ALA A 311 -10.66 14.48 14.32
N LEU A 312 -10.47 15.43 15.21
CA LEU A 312 -11.43 16.54 15.41
C LEU A 312 -11.56 17.38 14.14
N LEU A 313 -10.43 17.76 13.54
CA LEU A 313 -10.41 18.48 12.27
C LEU A 313 -11.07 17.67 11.16
N MET A 314 -10.72 16.38 11.03
CA MET A 314 -11.32 15.47 10.05
C MET A 314 -12.84 15.36 10.19
N LEU A 315 -13.35 15.30 11.43
CA LEU A 315 -14.80 15.25 11.69
C LEU A 315 -15.53 16.48 11.09
N PHE A 316 -14.99 17.67 11.31
CA PHE A 316 -15.58 18.91 10.77
C PHE A 316 -15.40 19.00 9.25
N LEU A 317 -14.21 18.67 8.74
CA LEU A 317 -13.94 18.71 7.30
C LEU A 317 -14.81 17.70 6.54
N PHE A 318 -14.97 16.48 7.07
CA PHE A 318 -15.76 15.45 6.42
C PHE A 318 -17.25 15.78 6.45
N LEU A 319 -17.74 16.34 7.58
CA LEU A 319 -19.12 16.83 7.66
C LEU A 319 -19.36 17.96 6.64
N ALA A 320 -18.45 18.93 6.56
CA ALA A 320 -18.51 20.02 5.59
C ALA A 320 -18.44 19.48 4.15
N PHE A 321 -17.60 18.48 3.89
CA PHE A 321 -17.47 17.81 2.59
C PHE A 321 -18.79 17.15 2.14
N LEU A 322 -19.46 16.44 3.04
CA LEU A 322 -20.76 15.80 2.72
C LEU A 322 -21.85 16.84 2.43
N LEU A 323 -21.84 17.96 3.14
CA LEU A 323 -22.86 19.02 3.00
C LEU A 323 -22.56 20.05 1.90
N ALA A 324 -21.30 20.15 1.43
CA ALA A 324 -20.92 21.13 0.42
C ALA A 324 -21.57 20.85 -0.93
N PRO A 325 -22.31 21.79 -1.56
CA PRO A 325 -22.90 21.60 -2.86
C PRO A 325 -21.94 21.88 -4.02
N ASN A 326 -20.89 22.65 -3.80
CA ASN A 326 -19.97 23.13 -4.82
C ASN A 326 -18.77 22.21 -4.96
N LEU A 327 -18.44 21.82 -6.20
CA LEU A 327 -17.33 20.94 -6.53
C LEU A 327 -15.97 21.47 -6.04
N TYR A 328 -15.67 22.74 -6.27
CA TYR A 328 -14.38 23.32 -5.87
C TYR A 328 -14.21 23.36 -4.35
N VAL A 329 -15.32 23.61 -3.63
CA VAL A 329 -15.35 23.53 -2.17
C VAL A 329 -15.13 22.09 -1.72
N LYS A 330 -15.77 21.09 -2.36
CA LYS A 330 -15.51 19.67 -2.08
C LYS A 330 -14.04 19.28 -2.30
N LEU A 331 -13.45 19.72 -3.41
CA LEU A 331 -12.03 19.43 -3.69
C LEU A 331 -11.09 20.10 -2.68
N ALA A 332 -11.36 21.34 -2.29
CA ALA A 332 -10.58 22.03 -1.25
C ALA A 332 -10.69 21.32 0.11
N LEU A 333 -11.91 20.92 0.50
CA LEU A 333 -12.14 20.15 1.73
C LEU A 333 -11.46 18.77 1.65
N LEU A 334 -11.53 18.11 0.51
CA LEU A 334 -10.87 16.82 0.26
C LEU A 334 -9.34 16.93 0.40
N ALA A 335 -8.74 18.00 -0.12
CA ALA A 335 -7.32 18.31 0.05
C ALA A 335 -6.94 18.45 1.53
N LEU A 336 -7.73 19.21 2.29
CA LEU A 336 -7.51 19.37 3.74
C LEU A 336 -7.73 18.07 4.51
N MET A 337 -8.70 17.26 4.09
CA MET A 337 -8.94 15.93 4.66
C MET A 337 -7.76 14.98 4.40
N GLY A 338 -7.19 14.95 3.19
CA GLY A 338 -5.99 14.19 2.86
C GLY A 338 -4.82 14.54 3.79
N MET A 339 -4.60 15.85 4.02
CA MET A 339 -3.61 16.33 4.96
C MET A 339 -3.90 15.94 6.42
N ALA A 340 -5.16 16.05 6.85
CA ALA A 340 -5.56 15.71 8.22
C ALA A 340 -5.48 14.21 8.51
N ASN A 341 -5.63 13.35 7.48
CA ASN A 341 -5.55 11.90 7.59
C ASN A 341 -4.11 11.37 7.65
N SER A 342 -3.11 12.20 7.32
CA SER A 342 -1.70 11.82 7.31
C SER A 342 -1.27 11.28 8.67
N GLY A 343 -0.49 10.20 8.65
CA GLY A 343 0.09 9.59 9.84
C GLY A 343 -0.87 8.82 10.74
N TRP A 344 -2.17 8.73 10.44
CA TRP A 344 -3.12 7.96 11.26
C TRP A 344 -2.67 6.51 11.42
N TYR A 345 -2.46 5.84 10.30
CA TYR A 345 -2.02 4.46 10.28
C TYR A 345 -0.65 4.26 10.95
N SER A 346 0.34 5.09 10.59
CA SER A 346 1.72 4.94 11.09
C SER A 346 1.85 5.16 12.59
N ILE A 347 1.14 6.16 13.14
CA ILE A 347 1.17 6.43 14.59
C ILE A 347 0.46 5.32 15.35
N LEU A 348 -0.71 4.86 14.88
CA LEU A 348 -1.45 3.76 15.53
C LEU A 348 -0.66 2.46 15.49
N LYS A 349 -0.04 2.16 14.36
CA LYS A 349 0.81 0.98 14.20
C LYS A 349 2.00 1.03 15.16
N ALA A 350 2.64 2.19 15.32
CA ALA A 350 3.71 2.37 16.29
C ALA A 350 3.22 2.12 17.74
N GLN A 351 2.01 2.58 18.10
CA GLN A 351 1.41 2.31 19.41
C GLN A 351 1.08 0.84 19.63
N LEU A 352 0.57 0.15 18.59
CA LEU A 352 0.34 -1.30 18.64
C LEU A 352 1.65 -2.04 18.91
N TYR A 353 2.73 -1.73 18.19
CA TYR A 353 4.06 -2.33 18.42
C TYR A 353 4.60 -2.02 19.83
N ALA A 354 4.43 -0.80 20.31
CA ALA A 354 4.86 -0.41 21.66
C ALA A 354 4.09 -1.14 22.77
N SER A 355 2.84 -1.56 22.51
CA SER A 355 2.03 -2.31 23.46
C SER A 355 2.41 -3.80 23.56
N MET A 356 3.32 -4.28 22.68
CA MET A 356 3.74 -5.69 22.59
C MET A 356 5.26 -5.85 22.74
N PRO A 357 5.82 -5.74 23.97
CA PRO A 357 7.26 -5.86 24.20
C PRO A 357 7.82 -7.27 23.95
N GLU A 358 6.98 -8.27 23.80
CA GLU A 358 7.37 -9.68 23.70
C GLU A 358 7.78 -10.14 22.28
N GLY A 359 7.83 -9.22 21.29
CA GLY A 359 8.40 -9.50 19.98
C GLY A 359 7.59 -8.93 18.81
N SER A 360 8.33 -8.41 17.83
CA SER A 360 7.80 -7.89 16.58
C SER A 360 6.99 -8.91 15.75
N GLY A 361 7.27 -10.22 15.90
CA GLY A 361 6.55 -11.28 15.21
C GLY A 361 5.09 -11.44 15.65
N ALA A 362 4.79 -11.28 16.95
CA ALA A 362 3.42 -11.31 17.46
C ALA A 362 2.62 -10.09 16.97
N ALA A 363 3.27 -8.91 16.93
CA ALA A 363 2.68 -7.69 16.39
C ALA A 363 2.33 -7.83 14.90
N LEU A 364 3.24 -8.43 14.13
CA LEU A 364 3.05 -8.68 12.70
C LEU A 364 1.89 -9.66 12.46
N ALA A 365 1.85 -10.77 13.21
CA ALA A 365 0.77 -11.75 13.11
C ALA A 365 -0.60 -11.14 13.43
N LEU A 366 -0.65 -10.28 14.46
CA LEU A 366 -1.88 -9.61 14.86
C LEU A 366 -2.33 -8.57 13.82
N ASN A 367 -1.39 -7.81 13.26
CA ASN A 367 -1.65 -6.87 12.17
C ASN A 367 -2.20 -7.58 10.93
N ASN A 368 -1.69 -8.77 10.59
CA ASN A 368 -2.21 -9.55 9.47
C ASN A 368 -3.64 -10.05 9.71
N VAL A 369 -3.98 -10.43 10.94
CA VAL A 369 -5.37 -10.79 11.31
C VAL A 369 -6.28 -9.57 11.23
N SER A 370 -5.83 -8.40 11.68
CA SER A 370 -6.54 -7.13 11.56
C SER A 370 -6.80 -6.79 10.09
N ASN A 371 -5.77 -6.82 9.25
CA ASN A 371 -5.90 -6.55 7.81
C ASN A 371 -6.90 -7.49 7.10
N LEU A 372 -7.04 -8.74 7.57
CA LEU A 372 -8.06 -9.65 7.03
C LEU A 372 -9.49 -9.19 7.37
N LEU A 373 -9.70 -8.64 8.57
CA LEU A 373 -11.00 -8.09 8.98
C LEU A 373 -11.26 -6.76 8.27
N GLY A 374 -10.28 -5.87 8.22
CA GLY A 374 -10.34 -4.59 7.49
C GLY A 374 -10.63 -4.76 6.01
N GLY A 375 -10.09 -5.82 5.39
CA GLY A 375 -10.35 -6.17 4.00
C GLY A 375 -11.83 -6.44 3.68
N LEU A 376 -12.69 -6.67 4.68
CA LEU A 376 -14.14 -6.80 4.49
C LEU A 376 -14.90 -5.46 4.54
N ILE A 377 -14.25 -4.38 4.95
CA ILE A 377 -14.87 -3.04 5.04
C ILE A 377 -15.44 -2.59 3.68
N PRO A 378 -14.70 -2.69 2.54
CA PRO A 378 -15.25 -2.29 1.26
C PRO A 378 -16.50 -3.07 0.86
N LEU A 379 -16.56 -4.38 1.19
CA LEU A 379 -17.76 -5.18 0.95
C LEU A 379 -18.95 -4.69 1.80
N ALA A 380 -18.74 -4.42 3.08
CA ALA A 380 -19.79 -3.90 3.95
C ALA A 380 -20.30 -2.54 3.47
N LEU A 381 -19.40 -1.64 3.03
CA LEU A 381 -19.77 -0.35 2.42
C LEU A 381 -20.52 -0.55 1.10
N GLY A 382 -20.10 -1.48 0.24
CA GLY A 382 -20.78 -1.79 -1.02
C GLY A 382 -22.21 -2.28 -0.80
N MET A 383 -22.42 -3.23 0.13
CA MET A 383 -23.75 -3.71 0.51
C MET A 383 -24.63 -2.59 1.10
N ALA A 384 -24.05 -1.74 1.95
CA ALA A 384 -24.78 -0.58 2.49
C ALA A 384 -25.13 0.43 1.39
N ALA A 385 -24.22 0.69 0.46
CA ALA A 385 -24.44 1.58 -0.67
C ALA A 385 -25.54 1.06 -1.62
N GLU A 386 -25.58 -0.25 -1.85
CA GLU A 386 -26.64 -0.88 -2.65
C GLU A 386 -28.01 -0.74 -1.99
N ARG A 387 -28.08 -0.94 -0.66
CA ARG A 387 -29.36 -0.93 0.06
C ARG A 387 -29.87 0.46 0.41
N PHE A 388 -28.99 1.37 0.80
CA PHE A 388 -29.36 2.68 1.35
C PHE A 388 -28.97 3.84 0.44
N GLY A 389 -28.24 3.57 -0.65
CA GLY A 389 -27.63 4.54 -1.53
C GLY A 389 -26.27 5.02 -1.03
N LEU A 390 -25.37 5.30 -1.98
CA LEU A 390 -23.98 5.69 -1.70
C LEU A 390 -23.90 6.98 -0.86
N ALA A 391 -24.76 7.96 -1.15
CA ALA A 391 -24.81 9.23 -0.40
C ALA A 391 -25.04 9.02 1.12
N ARG A 392 -25.93 8.10 1.50
CA ARG A 392 -26.19 7.79 2.92
C ARG A 392 -25.08 6.96 3.53
N THR A 393 -24.52 6.03 2.76
CA THR A 393 -23.41 5.17 3.22
C THR A 393 -22.18 5.99 3.59
N MET A 394 -21.91 7.09 2.87
CA MET A 394 -20.78 7.97 3.20
C MET A 394 -20.85 8.56 4.62
N TRP A 395 -22.04 8.72 5.20
CA TRP A 395 -22.18 9.19 6.58
C TRP A 395 -21.65 8.20 7.63
N VAL A 396 -21.62 6.90 7.31
CA VAL A 396 -21.07 5.86 8.19
C VAL A 396 -19.57 6.08 8.44
N LEU A 397 -18.87 6.68 7.49
CA LEU A 397 -17.43 6.97 7.59
C LEU A 397 -17.11 7.97 8.70
N LEU A 398 -18.07 8.79 9.15
CA LEU A 398 -17.90 9.64 10.34
C LEU A 398 -17.60 8.84 11.62
N ALA A 399 -17.93 7.53 11.63
CA ALA A 399 -17.58 6.66 12.75
C ALA A 399 -16.06 6.60 12.99
N GLY A 400 -15.23 6.74 11.93
CA GLY A 400 -13.77 6.75 12.05
C GLY A 400 -13.27 7.87 12.99
N PRO A 401 -13.39 9.15 12.60
CA PRO A 401 -12.93 10.26 13.43
C PRO A 401 -13.65 10.33 14.79
N LEU A 402 -14.93 9.94 14.89
CA LEU A 402 -15.65 9.88 16.17
C LEU A 402 -15.03 8.87 17.13
N LEU A 403 -14.71 7.66 16.64
CA LEU A 403 -14.08 6.64 17.48
C LEU A 403 -12.69 7.06 17.94
N PHE A 404 -11.92 7.74 17.10
CA PHE A 404 -10.63 8.30 17.48
C PHE A 404 -10.73 9.27 18.65
N LEU A 405 -11.72 10.16 18.63
CA LEU A 405 -11.95 11.12 19.71
C LEU A 405 -12.31 10.47 21.04
N VAL A 406 -13.02 9.33 20.99
CA VAL A 406 -13.47 8.59 22.17
C VAL A 406 -12.41 7.62 22.70
N ALA A 407 -11.78 6.85 21.79
CA ALA A 407 -10.94 5.72 22.15
C ALA A 407 -9.46 6.06 22.36
N ILE A 408 -8.96 7.18 21.83
CA ILE A 408 -7.57 7.59 22.05
C ILE A 408 -7.39 8.07 23.49
N PRO A 409 -6.44 7.50 24.27
CA PRO A 409 -6.20 7.87 25.67
C PRO A 409 -5.85 9.37 25.82
N ARG A 410 -6.45 10.03 26.81
CA ARG A 410 -6.21 11.46 27.09
C ARG A 410 -4.84 11.74 27.74
N ARG A 411 -4.25 10.75 28.39
CA ARG A 411 -2.91 10.85 29.02
C ARG A 411 -1.99 9.82 28.37
N GLU A 412 -0.82 10.27 27.92
CA GLU A 412 0.30 9.36 27.70
C GLU A 412 0.69 8.78 29.05
N LYS A 413 0.76 7.46 29.16
CA LYS A 413 1.52 6.86 30.26
C LYS A 413 2.96 7.31 30.04
N SER A 414 3.46 8.24 30.87
CA SER A 414 4.87 8.58 30.85
C SER A 414 5.64 7.29 31.07
N SER A 415 6.28 6.78 30.03
CA SER A 415 7.36 5.81 30.17
C SER A 415 8.51 6.53 30.87
N GLN A 416 8.44 6.63 32.18
CA GLN A 416 9.63 6.83 33.00
C GLN A 416 10.44 5.55 32.87
N THR A 417 11.33 5.54 31.91
CA THR A 417 12.49 4.67 31.93
C THR A 417 13.52 5.33 32.83
N CYS A 418 13.74 4.75 33.96
CA CYS A 418 15.02 4.82 34.66
C CYS A 418 16.09 4.12 33.83
#